data_8274fbb133d6d1316e3293c0c8033d3d
#
_entry.id   8274fbb133d6d1316e3293c0c8033d3d
#
_cell.length_a   1.000
_cell.length_b   1.000
_cell.length_c   1.000
_cell.angle_alpha   90.00
_cell.angle_beta   90.00
_cell.angle_gamma   90.00
#
_symmetry.space_group_name_H-M   'P 1'
#
loop_
_entity.id
_entity.type
_entity.pdbx_description
1 polymer ?
#
loop_
_entity_poly.entity_id
_entity_poly.type
_entity_poly.pdbx_seq_one_letter_code
_entity_poly.pdbx_strand_id
1 'polypeptide(L)'
;MPMFKQQIRLCTSREGVRLAYAITGSGPPLVKAANWMSHLEFDVGSPVWSHLLTALSSDHTLIRYDERGCGLSDREVEDLSFDAWLRDLETIVDATGVDRFPLLGISQGASIAVAYAVAHPERVSHLILHGGYARGRLKRDLHLNPHLRDEAELMNKLAELGWGQENPAFRQFFTTQFIPGGTAEQHRWFNELERVSTSPVNAARFMRVFNEIDVVALLPRVSCPTLVLHAVRDARVPFDEGRLIASEIPGARFVPLESGNHLLLETEREWQRWLDEVHNFLPAPVAVADPAFLALTRRERDIVELISQGRDNAQIAARLDLSEKTVRNHITSIFSKLEVENRSQAIVLARKAGFDRADAQAPRMA
;
A
#
# COMPACT_ATOMS: atom_id res chain seq x y z
N MET A 1 14.64 -14.89 -15.77
CA MET A 1 14.26 -14.32 -14.47
C MET A 1 13.24 -15.24 -13.83
N PRO A 2 13.28 -15.51 -12.53
CA PRO A 2 12.18 -16.22 -11.88
C PRO A 2 10.91 -15.40 -12.07
N MET A 3 9.89 -16.03 -12.61
CA MET A 3 8.62 -15.39 -12.91
C MET A 3 8.00 -14.93 -11.57
N PHE A 4 7.79 -13.64 -11.40
CA PHE A 4 7.14 -13.02 -10.25
C PHE A 4 5.77 -13.68 -10.02
N LYS A 5 5.67 -14.49 -8.97
CA LYS A 5 4.49 -15.30 -8.71
C LYS A 5 3.56 -14.58 -7.74
N GLN A 6 2.49 -14.00 -8.24
CA GLN A 6 1.45 -13.38 -7.43
C GLN A 6 0.22 -14.29 -7.30
N GLN A 7 -0.48 -14.17 -6.19
CA GLN A 7 -1.80 -14.77 -5.98
C GLN A 7 -2.85 -13.68 -6.10
N ILE A 8 -3.63 -13.71 -7.18
CA ILE A 8 -4.77 -12.80 -7.36
C ILE A 8 -6.00 -13.42 -6.71
N ARG A 9 -6.71 -12.61 -5.94
CA ARG A 9 -7.96 -12.95 -5.25
C ARG A 9 -8.99 -11.85 -5.45
N LEU A 10 -10.24 -12.17 -5.18
CA LEU A 10 -11.36 -11.25 -5.22
C LEU A 10 -12.01 -11.15 -3.85
N CYS A 11 -12.46 -9.97 -3.48
CA CYS A 11 -13.36 -9.73 -2.36
C CYS A 11 -14.48 -8.78 -2.80
N THR A 12 -15.50 -8.63 -1.97
CA THR A 12 -16.65 -7.78 -2.29
C THR A 12 -16.81 -6.74 -1.18
N SER A 13 -16.90 -5.47 -1.56
CA SER A 13 -17.17 -4.37 -0.64
C SER A 13 -18.59 -4.45 -0.08
N ARG A 14 -18.87 -3.68 0.96
CA ARG A 14 -20.22 -3.59 1.55
C ARG A 14 -21.26 -3.08 0.57
N GLU A 15 -20.83 -2.32 -0.44
CA GLU A 15 -21.69 -1.79 -1.52
C GLU A 15 -21.86 -2.77 -2.68
N GLY A 16 -21.28 -3.98 -2.61
CA GLY A 16 -21.39 -5.01 -3.62
C GLY A 16 -20.36 -4.92 -4.76
N VAL A 17 -19.39 -3.99 -4.69
CA VAL A 17 -18.32 -3.85 -5.68
C VAL A 17 -17.29 -4.96 -5.48
N ARG A 18 -16.96 -5.71 -6.54
CA ARG A 18 -15.89 -6.70 -6.52
C ARG A 18 -14.55 -6.02 -6.72
N LEU A 19 -13.63 -6.28 -5.81
CA LEU A 19 -12.28 -5.75 -5.80
C LEU A 19 -11.26 -6.88 -5.98
N ALA A 20 -10.33 -6.70 -6.92
CA ALA A 20 -9.23 -7.61 -7.14
C ALA A 20 -8.01 -7.16 -6.33
N TYR A 21 -7.38 -8.10 -5.64
CA TYR A 21 -6.13 -7.86 -4.93
C TYR A 21 -5.13 -8.98 -5.17
N ALA A 22 -3.86 -8.65 -5.04
CA ALA A 22 -2.75 -9.58 -5.22
C ALA A 22 -1.89 -9.65 -3.95
N ILE A 23 -1.46 -10.86 -3.62
CA ILE A 23 -0.49 -11.14 -2.56
C ILE A 23 0.77 -11.69 -3.23
N THR A 24 1.92 -11.12 -2.89
CA THR A 24 3.21 -11.46 -3.51
C THR A 24 4.32 -11.46 -2.47
N GLY A 25 5.29 -12.35 -2.63
CA GLY A 25 6.42 -12.46 -1.71
C GLY A 25 6.09 -13.21 -0.43
N SER A 26 6.98 -13.10 0.54
CA SER A 26 6.86 -13.69 1.87
C SER A 26 7.56 -12.78 2.87
N GLY A 27 7.06 -12.76 4.11
CA GLY A 27 7.59 -11.87 5.13
C GLY A 27 6.51 -11.07 5.83
N PRO A 28 6.87 -10.05 6.64
CA PRO A 28 5.89 -9.18 7.26
C PRO A 28 5.03 -8.49 6.21
N PRO A 29 3.75 -8.20 6.52
CA PRO A 29 2.86 -7.58 5.56
C PRO A 29 3.31 -6.14 5.24
N LEU A 30 3.19 -5.76 3.98
CA LEU A 30 3.30 -4.40 3.47
C LEU A 30 2.10 -4.15 2.56
N VAL A 31 1.26 -3.20 2.90
CA VAL A 31 0.11 -2.84 2.08
C VAL A 31 0.43 -1.63 1.22
N LYS A 32 0.18 -1.73 -0.07
CA LYS A 32 0.25 -0.61 -1.00
C LYS A 32 -1.17 -0.13 -1.30
N ALA A 33 -1.51 1.09 -0.89
CA ALA A 33 -2.74 1.73 -1.33
C ALA A 33 -2.76 1.81 -2.86
N ALA A 34 -3.93 1.55 -3.45
CA ALA A 34 -4.07 1.67 -4.88
C ALA A 34 -3.81 3.12 -5.33
N ASN A 35 -3.33 3.24 -6.52
CA ASN A 35 -3.29 4.48 -7.27
C ASN A 35 -3.90 4.20 -8.64
N TRP A 36 -4.51 5.19 -9.24
CA TRP A 36 -5.14 5.00 -10.54
C TRP A 36 -4.15 4.51 -11.60
N MET A 37 -4.67 3.96 -12.69
CA MET A 37 -3.89 3.26 -13.71
C MET A 37 -3.16 2.04 -13.15
N SER A 38 -3.85 1.24 -12.33
CA SER A 38 -3.35 -0.07 -11.96
C SER A 38 -4.03 -1.18 -12.76
N HIS A 39 -3.29 -2.24 -12.98
CA HIS A 39 -3.79 -3.50 -13.49
C HIS A 39 -2.91 -4.63 -12.98
N LEU A 40 -3.40 -5.39 -12.01
CA LEU A 40 -2.62 -6.38 -11.27
C LEU A 40 -1.81 -7.34 -12.14
N GLU A 41 -2.38 -7.83 -13.24
CA GLU A 41 -1.68 -8.72 -14.17
C GLU A 41 -0.71 -7.97 -15.08
N PHE A 42 -1.12 -6.82 -15.60
CA PHE A 42 -0.31 -6.05 -16.54
C PHE A 42 0.94 -5.48 -15.88
N ASP A 43 0.84 -5.05 -14.61
CA ASP A 43 1.95 -4.48 -13.86
C ASP A 43 3.12 -5.45 -13.62
N VAL A 44 2.86 -6.76 -13.60
CA VAL A 44 3.89 -7.78 -13.30
C VAL A 44 5.00 -7.79 -14.37
N GLY A 45 4.64 -7.63 -15.63
CA GLY A 45 5.58 -7.57 -16.76
C GLY A 45 6.08 -6.17 -17.09
N SER A 46 5.79 -5.20 -16.25
CA SER A 46 6.02 -3.78 -16.50
C SER A 46 7.49 -3.38 -16.49
N PRO A 47 8.01 -2.70 -17.50
CA PRO A 47 9.32 -2.06 -17.41
C PRO A 47 9.34 -0.80 -16.55
N VAL A 48 8.17 -0.44 -15.96
CA VAL A 48 8.01 0.72 -15.06
C VAL A 48 7.71 0.30 -13.62
N TRP A 49 6.98 -0.79 -13.39
CA TRP A 49 6.55 -1.22 -12.06
C TRP A 49 7.25 -2.47 -11.54
N SER A 50 7.74 -3.36 -12.41
CA SER A 50 8.23 -4.68 -11.99
C SER A 50 9.39 -4.62 -10.99
N HIS A 51 10.29 -3.66 -11.13
CA HIS A 51 11.42 -3.47 -10.22
C HIS A 51 10.96 -3.11 -8.79
N LEU A 52 9.99 -2.19 -8.67
CA LEU A 52 9.41 -1.80 -7.38
C LEU A 52 8.66 -2.98 -6.74
N LEU A 53 7.84 -3.69 -7.53
CA LEU A 53 7.09 -4.84 -7.04
C LEU A 53 8.03 -5.96 -6.59
N THR A 54 9.09 -6.23 -7.36
CA THR A 54 10.11 -7.23 -7.03
C THR A 54 10.85 -6.86 -5.74
N ALA A 55 11.31 -5.62 -5.65
CA ALA A 55 12.06 -5.15 -4.48
C ALA A 55 11.21 -5.23 -3.19
N LEU A 56 9.97 -4.74 -3.22
CA LEU A 56 9.10 -4.76 -2.04
C LEU A 56 8.63 -6.17 -1.66
N SER A 57 8.56 -7.11 -2.59
CA SER A 57 8.16 -8.49 -2.31
C SER A 57 9.32 -9.43 -2.00
N SER A 58 10.56 -8.95 -2.02
CA SER A 58 11.75 -9.77 -1.70
C SER A 58 11.82 -10.17 -0.24
N ASP A 59 11.36 -9.30 0.64
CA ASP A 59 11.44 -9.43 2.09
C ASP A 59 10.11 -9.13 2.82
N HIS A 60 9.05 -8.79 2.06
CA HIS A 60 7.70 -8.54 2.57
C HIS A 60 6.64 -9.38 1.83
N THR A 61 5.54 -9.64 2.53
CA THR A 61 4.28 -10.04 1.89
C THR A 61 3.60 -8.77 1.39
N LEU A 62 3.84 -8.43 0.11
CA LEU A 62 3.26 -7.26 -0.53
C LEU A 62 1.80 -7.53 -0.90
N ILE A 63 0.90 -6.70 -0.37
CA ILE A 63 -0.52 -6.67 -0.67
C ILE A 63 -0.80 -5.42 -1.49
N ARG A 64 -1.35 -5.59 -2.70
CA ARG A 64 -1.77 -4.51 -3.58
C ARG A 64 -3.10 -4.86 -4.25
N TYR A 65 -3.83 -3.87 -4.73
CA TYR A 65 -5.15 -4.07 -5.32
C TYR A 65 -5.39 -3.08 -6.47
N ASP A 66 -6.33 -3.44 -7.33
CA ASP A 66 -6.91 -2.51 -8.29
C ASP A 66 -8.10 -1.82 -7.63
N GLU A 67 -8.10 -0.48 -7.62
CA GLU A 67 -9.24 0.27 -7.09
C GLU A 67 -10.47 0.08 -7.97
N ARG A 68 -11.68 0.31 -7.41
CA ARG A 68 -12.92 0.29 -8.18
C ARG A 68 -12.79 1.16 -9.44
N GLY A 69 -13.31 0.70 -10.54
CA GLY A 69 -13.19 1.39 -11.83
C GLY A 69 -11.93 1.07 -12.60
N CYS A 70 -10.96 0.31 -12.03
CA CYS A 70 -9.67 -0.03 -12.64
C CYS A 70 -9.38 -1.53 -12.69
N GLY A 71 -8.50 -1.91 -13.60
CA GLY A 71 -7.84 -3.21 -13.69
C GLY A 71 -8.80 -4.38 -13.73
N LEU A 72 -8.62 -5.29 -12.77
CA LEU A 72 -9.42 -6.50 -12.60
C LEU A 72 -10.60 -6.32 -11.62
N SER A 73 -10.70 -5.16 -10.96
CA SER A 73 -11.86 -4.78 -10.16
C SER A 73 -13.04 -4.40 -11.03
N ASP A 74 -14.25 -4.36 -10.46
CA ASP A 74 -15.43 -3.93 -11.20
C ASP A 74 -15.21 -2.53 -11.78
N ARG A 75 -15.39 -2.40 -13.10
CA ARG A 75 -15.16 -1.15 -13.85
C ARG A 75 -16.41 -0.30 -13.96
N GLU A 76 -17.59 -0.94 -14.03
CA GLU A 76 -18.87 -0.26 -14.08
C GLU A 76 -19.37 -0.04 -12.66
N VAL A 77 -19.00 1.10 -12.08
CA VAL A 77 -19.34 1.48 -10.70
C VAL A 77 -19.97 2.87 -10.67
N GLU A 78 -20.94 3.04 -9.79
CA GLU A 78 -21.64 4.32 -9.63
C GLU A 78 -20.78 5.32 -8.85
N ASP A 79 -20.22 4.89 -7.72
CA ASP A 79 -19.43 5.74 -6.82
C ASP A 79 -17.92 5.58 -7.06
N LEU A 80 -17.28 6.64 -7.56
CA LEU A 80 -15.82 6.80 -7.70
C LEU A 80 -15.29 7.93 -6.80
N SER A 81 -15.93 8.19 -5.66
CA SER A 81 -15.49 9.22 -4.73
C SER A 81 -14.23 8.83 -3.95
N PHE A 82 -13.57 9.81 -3.35
CA PHE A 82 -12.44 9.60 -2.44
C PHE A 82 -12.82 8.68 -1.26
N ASP A 83 -14.01 8.88 -0.68
CA ASP A 83 -14.50 8.04 0.42
C ASP A 83 -14.73 6.58 -0.03
N ALA A 84 -15.16 6.38 -1.28
CA ALA A 84 -15.29 5.04 -1.83
C ALA A 84 -13.95 4.31 -1.94
N TRP A 85 -12.88 5.00 -2.35
CA TRP A 85 -11.53 4.42 -2.39
C TRP A 85 -10.97 4.13 -1.00
N LEU A 86 -11.30 4.94 0.01
CA LEU A 86 -10.94 4.65 1.39
C LEU A 86 -11.61 3.36 1.86
N ARG A 87 -12.90 3.17 1.58
CA ARG A 87 -13.63 1.93 1.88
C ARG A 87 -13.11 0.72 1.10
N ASP A 88 -12.59 0.92 -0.11
CA ASP A 88 -11.92 -0.16 -0.85
C ASP A 88 -10.68 -0.64 -0.10
N LEU A 89 -9.83 0.26 0.37
CA LEU A 89 -8.66 -0.10 1.16
C LEU A 89 -9.05 -0.83 2.45
N GLU A 90 -10.09 -0.38 3.17
CA GLU A 90 -10.63 -1.07 4.34
C GLU A 90 -11.06 -2.50 3.99
N THR A 91 -11.81 -2.66 2.90
CA THR A 91 -12.29 -3.97 2.42
C THR A 91 -11.13 -4.92 2.11
N ILE A 92 -10.08 -4.43 1.45
CA ILE A 92 -8.88 -5.22 1.12
C ILE A 92 -8.14 -5.65 2.38
N VAL A 93 -7.90 -4.72 3.30
CA VAL A 93 -7.21 -5.01 4.56
C VAL A 93 -7.98 -6.05 5.37
N ASP A 94 -9.31 -5.93 5.46
CA ASP A 94 -10.16 -6.90 6.15
C ASP A 94 -10.14 -8.27 5.47
N ALA A 95 -10.21 -8.32 4.13
CA ALA A 95 -10.16 -9.56 3.35
C ALA A 95 -8.82 -10.31 3.48
N THR A 96 -7.73 -9.60 3.73
CA THR A 96 -6.40 -10.20 3.91
C THR A 96 -6.12 -10.63 5.34
N GLY A 97 -6.91 -10.14 6.31
CA GLY A 97 -6.77 -10.46 7.73
C GLY A 97 -5.50 -9.91 8.38
N VAL A 98 -4.84 -8.92 7.77
CA VAL A 98 -3.68 -8.26 8.37
C VAL A 98 -4.13 -7.25 9.44
N ASP A 99 -3.55 -7.35 10.63
CA ASP A 99 -3.95 -6.51 11.76
C ASP A 99 -3.19 -5.17 11.78
N ARG A 100 -1.87 -5.21 11.70
CA ARG A 100 -1.00 -4.04 11.73
C ARG A 100 0.11 -4.15 10.70
N PHE A 101 0.29 -3.10 9.90
CA PHE A 101 1.16 -3.13 8.73
C PHE A 101 1.72 -1.75 8.40
N PRO A 102 2.88 -1.66 7.75
CA PRO A 102 3.31 -0.48 7.00
C PRO A 102 2.39 -0.26 5.80
N LEU A 103 2.05 1.02 5.55
CA LEU A 103 1.21 1.43 4.43
C LEU A 103 2.00 2.32 3.47
N LEU A 104 2.09 1.90 2.22
CA LEU A 104 2.70 2.66 1.13
C LEU A 104 1.63 3.34 0.29
N GLY A 105 1.69 4.66 0.18
CA GLY A 105 0.90 5.46 -0.73
C GLY A 105 1.77 6.11 -1.79
N ILE A 106 1.45 5.89 -3.07
CA ILE A 106 2.13 6.52 -4.22
C ILE A 106 1.13 7.44 -4.91
N SER A 107 1.55 8.66 -5.26
CA SER A 107 0.71 9.62 -5.99
C SER A 107 -0.63 9.88 -5.27
N GLN A 108 -1.76 9.70 -5.93
CA GLN A 108 -3.10 9.78 -5.35
C GLN A 108 -3.30 8.80 -4.18
N GLY A 109 -2.67 7.62 -4.23
CA GLY A 109 -2.71 6.66 -3.14
C GLY A 109 -2.10 7.19 -1.83
N ALA A 110 -1.28 8.23 -1.87
CA ALA A 110 -0.74 8.89 -0.68
C ALA A 110 -1.85 9.61 0.11
N SER A 111 -2.77 10.28 -0.55
CA SER A 111 -3.92 10.94 0.12
C SER A 111 -4.83 9.92 0.78
N ILE A 112 -5.08 8.78 0.11
CA ILE A 112 -5.85 7.66 0.69
C ILE A 112 -5.12 7.08 1.90
N ALA A 113 -3.80 6.87 1.80
CA ALA A 113 -2.99 6.31 2.87
C ALA A 113 -2.98 7.23 4.11
N VAL A 114 -2.92 8.55 3.94
CA VAL A 114 -3.06 9.54 5.02
C VAL A 114 -4.44 9.42 5.68
N ALA A 115 -5.52 9.42 4.90
CA ALA A 115 -6.87 9.31 5.43
C ALA A 115 -7.08 8.00 6.19
N TYR A 116 -6.57 6.89 5.65
CA TYR A 116 -6.64 5.59 6.30
C TYR A 116 -5.84 5.55 7.61
N ALA A 117 -4.62 6.09 7.63
CA ALA A 117 -3.79 6.14 8.85
C ALA A 117 -4.42 6.96 9.97
N VAL A 118 -5.17 8.01 9.63
CA VAL A 118 -5.92 8.82 10.60
C VAL A 118 -7.19 8.12 11.10
N ALA A 119 -7.88 7.38 10.22
CA ALA A 119 -9.08 6.63 10.58
C ALA A 119 -8.77 5.35 11.39
N HIS A 120 -7.61 4.72 11.14
CA HIS A 120 -7.20 3.43 11.72
C HIS A 120 -5.76 3.49 12.27
N PRO A 121 -5.47 4.36 13.26
CA PRO A 121 -4.11 4.55 13.79
C PRO A 121 -3.53 3.29 14.43
N GLU A 122 -4.37 2.37 14.90
CA GLU A 122 -3.97 1.09 15.47
C GLU A 122 -3.46 0.10 14.40
N ARG A 123 -3.89 0.26 13.15
CA ARG A 123 -3.56 -0.66 12.04
C ARG A 123 -2.32 -0.25 11.28
N VAL A 124 -2.01 1.05 11.18
CA VAL A 124 -0.85 1.55 10.44
C VAL A 124 0.35 1.67 11.34
N SER A 125 1.38 0.86 11.11
CA SER A 125 2.62 0.89 11.89
C SER A 125 3.61 1.95 11.41
N HIS A 126 3.73 2.12 10.09
CA HIS A 126 4.58 3.09 9.40
C HIS A 126 3.87 3.57 8.15
N LEU A 127 4.04 4.84 7.81
CA LEU A 127 3.46 5.42 6.60
C LEU A 127 4.57 5.86 5.65
N ILE A 128 4.53 5.37 4.41
CA ILE A 128 5.48 5.73 3.35
C ILE A 128 4.69 6.43 2.24
N LEU A 129 5.05 7.67 1.93
CA LEU A 129 4.38 8.49 0.93
C LEU A 129 5.37 8.88 -0.16
N HIS A 130 5.14 8.45 -1.39
CA HIS A 130 5.99 8.76 -2.54
C HIS A 130 5.24 9.57 -3.60
N GLY A 131 5.77 10.75 -3.95
CA GLY A 131 5.19 11.61 -4.99
C GLY A 131 3.73 11.99 -4.71
N GLY A 132 3.35 12.03 -3.42
CA GLY A 132 1.99 12.28 -2.97
C GLY A 132 1.62 13.75 -2.94
N TYR A 133 0.33 14.02 -2.81
CA TYR A 133 -0.22 15.36 -2.62
C TYR A 133 -1.32 15.36 -1.56
N ALA A 134 -1.39 16.43 -0.79
CA ALA A 134 -2.47 16.67 0.16
C ALA A 134 -3.63 17.45 -0.49
N ARG A 135 -3.30 18.23 -1.52
CA ARG A 135 -4.26 19.09 -2.22
C ARG A 135 -4.33 18.73 -3.70
N GLY A 136 -5.49 18.33 -4.15
CA GLY A 136 -5.81 18.21 -5.57
C GLY A 136 -5.61 19.55 -6.31
N ARG A 137 -5.54 19.51 -7.63
CA ARG A 137 -5.20 20.69 -8.44
C ARG A 137 -6.10 21.90 -8.13
N LEU A 138 -7.39 21.69 -7.94
CA LEU A 138 -8.36 22.76 -7.65
C LEU A 138 -8.37 23.20 -6.16
N LYS A 139 -7.63 22.53 -5.29
CA LYS A 139 -7.45 22.89 -3.87
C LYS A 139 -6.12 23.58 -3.59
N ARG A 140 -5.26 23.68 -4.60
CA ARG A 140 -4.03 24.47 -4.51
C ARG A 140 -4.32 25.96 -4.64
N ASP A 141 -3.31 26.75 -4.38
CA ASP A 141 -3.42 28.23 -4.36
C ASP A 141 -3.79 28.80 -5.73
N LEU A 142 -5.07 28.81 -6.07
CA LEU A 142 -5.59 29.32 -7.35
C LEU A 142 -5.24 30.80 -7.59
N HIS A 143 -5.00 31.56 -6.52
CA HIS A 143 -4.57 32.98 -6.64
C HIS A 143 -3.12 33.10 -7.15
N LEU A 144 -2.29 32.05 -6.98
CA LEU A 144 -0.92 32.02 -7.52
C LEU A 144 -0.87 31.51 -8.96
N ASN A 145 -1.84 30.65 -9.33
CA ASN A 145 -1.98 30.17 -10.71
C ASN A 145 -3.47 30.19 -11.12
N PRO A 146 -3.96 31.27 -11.73
CA PRO A 146 -5.37 31.40 -12.15
C PRO A 146 -5.77 30.40 -13.24
N HIS A 147 -4.80 29.80 -13.96
CA HIS A 147 -5.05 28.85 -15.06
C HIS A 147 -5.26 27.40 -14.57
N LEU A 148 -5.14 27.11 -13.27
CA LEU A 148 -5.31 25.73 -12.75
C LEU A 148 -6.68 25.12 -13.09
N ARG A 149 -7.74 25.94 -13.18
CA ARG A 149 -9.07 25.46 -13.62
C ARG A 149 -9.06 25.06 -15.08
N ASP A 150 -8.55 25.91 -15.94
CA ASP A 150 -8.49 25.68 -17.38
C ASP A 150 -7.63 24.43 -17.67
N GLU A 151 -6.52 24.30 -16.95
CA GLU A 151 -5.67 23.10 -17.02
C GLU A 151 -6.41 21.83 -16.58
N ALA A 152 -7.16 21.89 -15.48
CA ALA A 152 -7.94 20.75 -14.99
C ALA A 152 -9.03 20.34 -15.99
N GLU A 153 -9.73 21.32 -16.58
CA GLU A 153 -10.74 21.06 -17.60
C GLU A 153 -10.13 20.48 -18.88
N LEU A 154 -9.00 21.03 -19.32
CA LEU A 154 -8.26 20.49 -20.47
C LEU A 154 -7.85 19.05 -20.25
N MET A 155 -7.31 18.72 -19.07
CA MET A 155 -6.90 17.35 -18.73
C MET A 155 -8.08 16.37 -18.72
N ASN A 156 -9.21 16.79 -18.14
CA ASN A 156 -10.45 16.00 -18.15
C ASN A 156 -10.91 15.74 -19.59
N LYS A 157 -10.87 16.77 -20.45
CA LYS A 157 -11.28 16.67 -21.84
C LYS A 157 -10.36 15.77 -22.65
N LEU A 158 -9.05 15.85 -22.43
CA LEU A 158 -8.07 14.96 -23.05
C LEU A 158 -8.33 13.49 -22.65
N ALA A 159 -8.67 13.22 -21.38
CA ALA A 159 -9.03 11.87 -20.94
C ALA A 159 -10.32 11.38 -21.62
N GLU A 160 -11.37 12.18 -21.65
CA GLU A 160 -12.63 11.81 -22.30
C GLU A 160 -12.47 11.46 -23.78
N LEU A 161 -11.67 12.24 -24.52
CA LEU A 161 -11.52 12.10 -25.97
C LEU A 161 -10.44 11.11 -26.38
N GLY A 162 -9.38 10.97 -25.58
CA GLY A 162 -8.16 10.31 -26.04
C GLY A 162 -7.80 9.01 -25.34
N TRP A 163 -8.36 8.74 -24.15
CA TRP A 163 -7.91 7.61 -23.30
C TRP A 163 -8.00 6.24 -23.98
N GLY A 164 -9.09 5.96 -24.66
CA GLY A 164 -9.33 4.69 -25.34
C GLY A 164 -8.88 4.64 -26.79
N GLN A 165 -8.30 5.72 -27.35
CA GLN A 165 -7.95 5.79 -28.75
C GLN A 165 -6.76 4.88 -29.08
N GLU A 166 -6.73 4.31 -30.32
CA GLU A 166 -5.59 3.56 -30.81
C GLU A 166 -4.36 4.45 -30.98
N ASN A 167 -4.55 5.71 -31.46
CA ASN A 167 -3.49 6.67 -31.56
C ASN A 167 -2.94 7.03 -30.16
N PRO A 168 -1.67 6.76 -29.86
CA PRO A 168 -1.10 7.01 -28.55
C PRO A 168 -0.86 8.48 -28.21
N ALA A 169 -1.06 9.44 -29.13
CA ALA A 169 -0.71 10.83 -28.95
C ALA A 169 -1.33 11.46 -27.69
N PHE A 170 -2.60 11.16 -27.41
CA PHE A 170 -3.28 11.65 -26.22
C PHE A 170 -2.73 11.03 -24.93
N ARG A 171 -2.48 9.72 -24.95
CA ARG A 171 -1.91 9.00 -23.81
C ARG A 171 -0.47 9.42 -23.56
N GLN A 172 0.30 9.63 -24.61
CA GLN A 172 1.68 10.11 -24.53
C GLN A 172 1.78 11.42 -23.75
N PHE A 173 0.77 12.29 -23.84
CA PHE A 173 0.71 13.51 -23.05
C PHE A 173 0.68 13.22 -21.53
N PHE A 174 -0.08 12.22 -21.10
CA PHE A 174 -0.08 11.80 -19.70
C PHE A 174 1.20 11.07 -19.33
N THR A 175 1.62 10.10 -20.14
CA THR A 175 2.86 9.34 -19.94
C THR A 175 4.06 10.24 -19.67
N THR A 176 4.22 11.34 -20.42
CA THR A 176 5.32 12.28 -20.24
C THR A 176 5.27 13.08 -18.94
N GLN A 177 4.15 13.11 -18.24
CA GLN A 177 4.07 13.70 -16.91
C GLN A 177 4.50 12.71 -15.81
N PHE A 178 4.35 11.40 -16.05
CA PHE A 178 4.73 10.37 -15.07
C PHE A 178 6.18 9.94 -15.20
N ILE A 179 6.66 9.73 -16.40
CA ILE A 179 8.00 9.23 -16.71
C ILE A 179 8.65 10.00 -17.87
N PRO A 180 8.87 11.33 -17.75
CA PRO A 180 9.46 12.13 -18.82
C PRO A 180 10.85 11.61 -19.28
N GLY A 181 11.63 11.01 -18.36
CA GLY A 181 12.92 10.38 -18.61
C GLY A 181 12.84 8.91 -19.09
N GLY A 182 11.64 8.39 -19.34
CA GLY A 182 11.45 7.00 -19.76
C GLY A 182 11.96 6.72 -21.17
N THR A 183 12.37 5.46 -21.40
CA THR A 183 12.69 4.96 -22.76
C THR A 183 11.43 4.86 -23.62
N ALA A 184 11.62 4.76 -24.95
CA ALA A 184 10.50 4.57 -25.86
C ALA A 184 9.69 3.28 -25.56
N GLU A 185 10.32 2.25 -25.02
CA GLU A 185 9.66 1.02 -24.57
C GLU A 185 8.79 1.27 -23.35
N GLN A 186 9.33 1.95 -22.34
CA GLN A 186 8.60 2.33 -21.11
C GLN A 186 7.41 3.23 -21.42
N HIS A 187 7.57 4.20 -22.33
CA HIS A 187 6.48 5.04 -22.79
C HIS A 187 5.39 4.25 -23.51
N ARG A 188 5.76 3.35 -24.45
CA ARG A 188 4.76 2.48 -25.12
C ARG A 188 3.99 1.63 -24.14
N TRP A 189 4.72 1.04 -23.17
CA TRP A 189 4.09 0.21 -22.13
C TRP A 189 3.15 1.03 -21.26
N PHE A 190 3.56 2.23 -20.82
CA PHE A 190 2.74 3.09 -19.99
C PHE A 190 1.49 3.59 -20.72
N ASN A 191 1.62 3.97 -22.01
CA ASN A 191 0.48 4.28 -22.87
C ASN A 191 -0.51 3.11 -22.96
N GLU A 192 -0.01 1.87 -22.99
CA GLU A 192 -0.87 0.70 -23.02
C GLU A 192 -1.51 0.42 -21.65
N LEU A 193 -0.77 0.60 -20.55
CA LEU A 193 -1.34 0.55 -19.20
C LEU A 193 -2.55 1.48 -19.07
N GLU A 194 -2.44 2.72 -19.53
CA GLU A 194 -3.54 3.67 -19.54
C GLU A 194 -4.78 3.07 -20.22
N ARG A 195 -4.60 2.47 -21.39
CA ARG A 195 -5.69 1.88 -22.19
C ARG A 195 -6.34 0.67 -21.50
N VAL A 196 -5.53 -0.22 -20.91
CA VAL A 196 -6.06 -1.47 -20.31
C VAL A 196 -6.59 -1.28 -18.90
N SER A 197 -6.13 -0.25 -18.19
CA SER A 197 -6.47 -0.05 -16.78
C SER A 197 -7.91 0.41 -16.58
N THR A 198 -8.43 1.32 -17.41
CA THR A 198 -9.77 1.87 -17.21
C THR A 198 -10.39 2.41 -18.52
N SER A 199 -11.69 2.72 -18.48
CA SER A 199 -12.39 3.34 -19.60
C SER A 199 -12.15 4.86 -19.68
N PRO A 200 -12.33 5.51 -20.84
CA PRO A 200 -12.27 6.97 -20.97
C PRO A 200 -13.19 7.70 -20.01
N VAL A 201 -14.41 7.18 -19.82
CA VAL A 201 -15.41 7.74 -18.91
C VAL A 201 -14.89 7.71 -17.47
N ASN A 202 -14.37 6.56 -17.03
CA ASN A 202 -13.83 6.45 -15.68
C ASN A 202 -12.55 7.29 -15.52
N ALA A 203 -11.66 7.31 -16.51
CA ALA A 203 -10.46 8.15 -16.46
C ALA A 203 -10.80 9.63 -16.19
N ALA A 204 -11.80 10.16 -16.89
CA ALA A 204 -12.28 11.53 -16.65
C ALA A 204 -12.96 11.70 -15.28
N ARG A 205 -13.73 10.71 -14.80
CA ARG A 205 -14.32 10.73 -13.46
C ARG A 205 -13.25 10.75 -12.38
N PHE A 206 -12.24 9.90 -12.49
CA PHE A 206 -11.08 9.88 -11.59
C PHE A 206 -10.40 11.23 -11.53
N MET A 207 -10.11 11.84 -12.68
CA MET A 207 -9.44 13.14 -12.74
C MET A 207 -10.25 14.25 -12.04
N ARG A 208 -11.57 14.24 -12.18
CA ARG A 208 -12.44 15.20 -11.46
C ARG A 208 -12.29 15.05 -9.95
N VAL A 209 -12.31 13.80 -9.45
CA VAL A 209 -12.13 13.55 -8.02
C VAL A 209 -10.72 13.93 -7.55
N PHE A 210 -9.67 13.58 -8.30
CA PHE A 210 -8.28 13.94 -7.95
C PHE A 210 -8.08 15.44 -7.81
N ASN A 211 -8.75 16.24 -8.64
CA ASN A 211 -8.66 17.69 -8.59
C ASN A 211 -9.24 18.28 -7.30
N GLU A 212 -10.19 17.59 -6.66
CA GLU A 212 -10.94 18.06 -5.48
C GLU A 212 -10.43 17.47 -4.16
N ILE A 213 -9.48 16.52 -4.17
CA ILE A 213 -8.92 15.96 -2.95
C ILE A 213 -8.34 17.05 -2.07
N ASP A 214 -8.67 17.02 -0.78
CA ASP A 214 -8.08 17.88 0.24
C ASP A 214 -8.02 17.10 1.56
N VAL A 215 -6.80 16.70 1.95
CA VAL A 215 -6.52 15.98 3.20
C VAL A 215 -5.61 16.77 4.14
N VAL A 216 -5.42 18.07 3.90
CA VAL A 216 -4.53 18.94 4.70
C VAL A 216 -4.90 18.88 6.18
N ALA A 217 -6.19 18.98 6.51
CA ALA A 217 -6.67 18.93 7.89
C ALA A 217 -6.41 17.59 8.61
N LEU A 218 -6.08 16.53 7.85
CA LEU A 218 -5.76 15.21 8.40
C LEU A 218 -4.27 15.07 8.74
N LEU A 219 -3.38 15.81 8.08
CA LEU A 219 -1.93 15.66 8.23
C LEU A 219 -1.45 15.77 9.68
N PRO A 220 -1.87 16.79 10.48
CA PRO A 220 -1.46 16.88 11.89
C PRO A 220 -1.98 15.75 12.79
N ARG A 221 -2.94 14.94 12.31
CA ARG A 221 -3.54 13.84 13.04
C ARG A 221 -2.87 12.49 12.78
N VAL A 222 -1.94 12.42 11.84
CA VAL A 222 -1.15 11.22 11.58
C VAL A 222 -0.25 10.96 12.79
N SER A 223 -0.38 9.79 13.42
CA SER A 223 0.30 9.44 14.66
C SER A 223 1.42 8.39 14.49
N CYS A 224 1.50 7.75 13.33
CA CYS A 224 2.55 6.77 13.05
C CYS A 224 3.81 7.43 12.46
N PRO A 225 5.00 6.82 12.63
CA PRO A 225 6.20 7.24 11.90
C PRO A 225 5.91 7.36 10.41
N THR A 226 6.35 8.49 9.81
CA THR A 226 6.06 8.80 8.40
C THR A 226 7.32 9.15 7.64
N LEU A 227 7.49 8.54 6.45
CA LEU A 227 8.53 8.85 5.48
C LEU A 227 7.88 9.43 4.23
N VAL A 228 8.31 10.64 3.84
CA VAL A 228 7.85 11.30 2.62
C VAL A 228 9.00 11.40 1.65
N LEU A 229 8.84 10.82 0.46
CA LEU A 229 9.81 10.86 -0.63
C LEU A 229 9.19 11.57 -1.83
N HIS A 230 9.90 12.52 -2.43
CA HIS A 230 9.36 13.30 -3.55
C HIS A 230 10.45 13.69 -4.54
N ALA A 231 10.18 13.54 -5.83
CA ALA A 231 11.11 13.96 -6.88
C ALA A 231 11.14 15.49 -6.99
N VAL A 232 12.34 16.08 -6.97
CA VAL A 232 12.52 17.55 -6.94
C VAL A 232 11.94 18.22 -8.19
N ARG A 233 12.00 17.55 -9.34
CA ARG A 233 11.45 18.03 -10.61
C ARG A 233 10.28 17.18 -11.10
N ASP A 234 9.47 16.70 -10.16
CA ASP A 234 8.28 15.90 -10.47
C ASP A 234 7.37 16.65 -11.44
N ALA A 235 7.17 16.08 -12.63
CA ALA A 235 6.38 16.72 -13.68
C ALA A 235 4.86 16.56 -13.48
N ARG A 236 4.44 15.67 -12.57
CA ARG A 236 3.03 15.36 -12.31
C ARG A 236 2.49 16.04 -11.05
N VAL A 237 3.22 15.95 -9.95
CA VAL A 237 2.86 16.50 -8.64
C VAL A 237 3.94 17.50 -8.20
N PRO A 238 3.61 18.77 -7.97
CA PRO A 238 4.59 19.75 -7.55
C PRO A 238 5.32 19.34 -6.27
N PHE A 239 6.63 19.55 -6.24
CA PHE A 239 7.50 19.23 -5.11
C PHE A 239 7.02 19.84 -3.78
N ASP A 240 6.38 21.01 -3.85
CA ASP A 240 5.82 21.69 -2.67
C ASP A 240 4.68 20.92 -2.00
N GLU A 241 3.98 20.04 -2.70
CA GLU A 241 3.00 19.16 -2.06
C GLU A 241 3.68 18.13 -1.14
N GLY A 242 4.82 17.57 -1.55
CA GLY A 242 5.63 16.70 -0.67
C GLY A 242 6.18 17.44 0.54
N ARG A 243 6.63 18.70 0.34
CA ARG A 243 7.09 19.55 1.45
C ARG A 243 5.96 19.87 2.41
N LEU A 244 4.77 20.21 1.90
CA LEU A 244 3.58 20.46 2.72
C LEU A 244 3.23 19.24 3.57
N ILE A 245 3.14 18.06 2.97
CA ILE A 245 2.85 16.82 3.69
C ILE A 245 3.87 16.60 4.82
N ALA A 246 5.16 16.76 4.52
CA ALA A 246 6.21 16.53 5.49
C ALA A 246 6.24 17.58 6.61
N SER A 247 5.87 18.83 6.32
CA SER A 247 5.83 19.89 7.34
C SER A 247 4.65 19.79 8.29
N GLU A 248 3.51 19.25 7.82
CA GLU A 248 2.28 19.17 8.60
C GLU A 248 2.14 17.86 9.38
N ILE A 249 2.80 16.77 8.97
CA ILE A 249 2.78 15.52 9.71
C ILE A 249 3.84 15.55 10.84
N PRO A 250 3.45 15.41 12.12
CA PRO A 250 4.39 15.46 13.24
C PRO A 250 5.51 14.41 13.11
N GLY A 251 6.76 14.85 13.13
CA GLY A 251 7.92 13.97 13.09
C GLY A 251 8.15 13.27 11.74
N ALA A 252 7.49 13.69 10.68
CA ALA A 252 7.73 13.12 9.36
C ALA A 252 9.15 13.40 8.87
N ARG A 253 9.77 12.37 8.28
CA ARG A 253 11.06 12.49 7.60
C ARG A 253 10.83 12.79 6.13
N PHE A 254 11.47 13.82 5.60
CA PHE A 254 11.39 14.21 4.19
C PHE A 254 12.66 13.88 3.44
N VAL A 255 12.55 13.23 2.29
CA VAL A 255 13.66 12.85 1.41
C VAL A 255 13.39 13.38 0.00
N PRO A 256 14.07 14.46 -0.40
CA PRO A 256 14.05 14.93 -1.79
C PRO A 256 14.87 13.96 -2.67
N LEU A 257 14.32 13.61 -3.84
CA LEU A 257 14.95 12.72 -4.82
C LEU A 257 15.29 13.51 -6.07
N GLU A 258 16.54 13.43 -6.53
CA GLU A 258 17.04 14.18 -7.71
C GLU A 258 16.55 13.54 -9.03
N SER A 259 15.25 13.51 -9.22
CA SER A 259 14.57 12.97 -10.41
C SER A 259 13.58 13.98 -10.99
N GLY A 260 13.27 13.83 -12.28
CA GLY A 260 12.15 14.47 -12.96
C GLY A 260 10.99 13.51 -13.16
N ASN A 261 11.18 12.21 -12.91
CA ASN A 261 10.14 11.21 -13.04
C ASN A 261 9.27 11.17 -11.77
N HIS A 262 7.96 11.16 -11.97
CA HIS A 262 7.01 10.95 -10.89
C HIS A 262 7.07 9.51 -10.35
N LEU A 263 7.27 8.55 -11.26
CA LEU A 263 7.56 7.16 -10.95
C LEU A 263 9.03 6.91 -11.24
N LEU A 264 9.80 6.56 -10.21
CA LEU A 264 11.22 6.27 -10.36
C LEU A 264 11.43 5.05 -11.25
N LEU A 265 12.36 5.16 -12.18
CA LEU A 265 12.76 4.06 -13.05
C LEU A 265 13.94 3.29 -12.46
N GLU A 266 14.03 1.99 -12.73
CA GLU A 266 15.08 1.11 -12.21
C GLU A 266 16.50 1.62 -12.51
N THR A 267 16.66 2.29 -13.66
CA THR A 267 17.95 2.81 -14.14
C THR A 267 18.39 4.13 -13.50
N GLU A 268 17.52 4.76 -12.73
CA GLU A 268 17.85 6.02 -12.04
C GLU A 268 18.68 5.74 -10.79
N ARG A 269 19.68 6.60 -10.52
CA ARG A 269 20.45 6.56 -9.27
C ARG A 269 19.54 6.68 -8.04
N GLU A 270 18.50 7.51 -8.14
CA GLU A 270 17.56 7.77 -7.05
C GLU A 270 16.68 6.56 -6.71
N TRP A 271 16.59 5.56 -7.59
CA TRP A 271 15.91 4.31 -7.28
C TRP A 271 16.59 3.56 -6.13
N GLN A 272 17.92 3.40 -6.18
CA GLN A 272 18.64 2.75 -5.09
C GLN A 272 18.52 3.54 -3.79
N ARG A 273 18.61 4.88 -3.85
CA ARG A 273 18.38 5.73 -2.70
C ARG A 273 17.00 5.57 -2.11
N TRP A 274 15.96 5.49 -2.96
CA TRP A 274 14.60 5.24 -2.52
C TRP A 274 14.49 3.91 -1.78
N LEU A 275 15.08 2.84 -2.30
CA LEU A 275 15.12 1.52 -1.65
C LEU A 275 15.81 1.57 -0.28
N ASP A 276 16.99 2.18 -0.21
CA ASP A 276 17.76 2.29 1.03
C ASP A 276 16.97 3.07 2.10
N GLU A 277 16.31 4.17 1.71
CA GLU A 277 15.47 4.96 2.61
C GLU A 277 14.27 4.19 3.13
N VAL A 278 13.59 3.44 2.27
CA VAL A 278 12.44 2.62 2.65
C VAL A 278 12.88 1.44 3.53
N HIS A 279 13.93 0.71 3.18
CA HIS A 279 14.44 -0.39 3.98
C HIS A 279 14.91 0.07 5.37
N ASN A 280 15.60 1.21 5.45
CA ASN A 280 16.05 1.76 6.74
C ASN A 280 14.89 2.31 7.59
N PHE A 281 13.79 2.69 6.96
CA PHE A 281 12.62 3.23 7.64
C PHE A 281 11.67 2.14 8.13
N LEU A 282 11.51 1.08 7.38
CA LEU A 282 10.68 -0.04 7.78
C LEU A 282 11.32 -0.77 8.97
N PRO A 283 10.51 -1.27 9.91
CA PRO A 283 11.07 -2.13 10.96
C PRO A 283 11.77 -3.30 10.29
N ALA A 284 12.98 -3.60 10.78
CA ALA A 284 13.71 -4.77 10.30
C ALA A 284 12.75 -5.98 10.29
N PRO A 285 12.74 -6.79 9.23
CA PRO A 285 11.91 -7.97 9.20
C PRO A 285 12.19 -8.75 10.49
N VAL A 286 11.23 -8.79 11.39
CA VAL A 286 11.28 -9.78 12.46
C VAL A 286 11.36 -11.09 11.71
N ALA A 287 12.42 -11.86 11.89
CA ALA A 287 12.69 -13.09 11.17
C ALA A 287 11.35 -13.81 11.00
N VAL A 288 10.90 -13.92 9.73
CA VAL A 288 9.53 -14.30 9.41
C VAL A 288 9.24 -15.59 10.09
N ALA A 289 8.17 -15.60 10.84
CA ALA A 289 7.58 -16.83 11.29
C ALA A 289 7.55 -17.80 10.09
N ASP A 290 8.16 -18.96 10.27
CA ASP A 290 8.07 -20.09 9.37
C ASP A 290 6.69 -20.08 8.67
N PRO A 291 6.59 -20.29 7.34
CA PRO A 291 5.31 -20.27 6.61
C PRO A 291 4.18 -21.03 7.32
N ALA A 292 4.52 -22.00 8.16
CA ALA A 292 3.61 -22.69 9.05
C ALA A 292 2.82 -21.74 9.97
N PHE A 293 3.40 -20.60 10.40
CA PHE A 293 2.67 -19.62 11.24
C PHE A 293 1.65 -18.80 10.47
N LEU A 294 1.77 -18.71 9.16
CA LEU A 294 0.76 -18.06 8.30
C LEU A 294 -0.56 -18.85 8.25
N ALA A 295 -0.49 -20.17 8.49
CA ALA A 295 -1.67 -21.04 8.56
C ALA A 295 -2.44 -20.93 9.88
N LEU A 296 -1.89 -20.21 10.87
CA LEU A 296 -2.54 -20.04 12.17
C LEU A 296 -3.60 -18.93 12.11
N THR A 297 -4.76 -19.22 12.69
CA THR A 297 -5.79 -18.22 12.98
C THR A 297 -5.27 -17.21 14.00
N ARG A 298 -5.93 -16.06 14.14
CA ARG A 298 -5.61 -15.05 15.17
C ARG A 298 -5.54 -15.69 16.55
N ARG A 299 -6.55 -16.49 16.90
CA ARG A 299 -6.63 -17.14 18.21
C ARG A 299 -5.50 -18.15 18.45
N GLU A 300 -5.10 -18.86 17.42
CA GLU A 300 -3.96 -19.78 17.49
C GLU A 300 -2.63 -19.03 17.65
N ARG A 301 -2.48 -17.87 17.05
CA ARG A 301 -1.31 -16.99 17.24
C ARG A 301 -1.21 -16.46 18.67
N ASP A 302 -2.33 -15.98 19.26
CA ASP A 302 -2.38 -15.56 20.66
C ASP A 302 -1.92 -16.69 21.61
N ILE A 303 -2.35 -17.93 21.31
CA ILE A 303 -1.97 -19.10 22.09
C ILE A 303 -0.48 -19.44 21.88
N VAL A 304 0.05 -19.38 20.66
CA VAL A 304 1.48 -19.61 20.38
C VAL A 304 2.36 -18.59 21.09
N GLU A 305 1.96 -17.34 21.15
CA GLU A 305 2.68 -16.30 21.88
C GLU A 305 2.78 -16.67 23.39
N LEU A 306 1.68 -17.06 24.00
CA LEU A 306 1.67 -17.47 25.41
C LEU A 306 2.45 -18.79 25.64
N ILE A 307 2.45 -19.70 24.66
CA ILE A 307 3.29 -20.90 24.67
C ILE A 307 4.78 -20.54 24.64
N SER A 308 5.19 -19.58 23.79
CA SER A 308 6.58 -19.13 23.68
C SER A 308 7.11 -18.50 24.96
N GLN A 309 6.22 -17.88 25.74
CA GLN A 309 6.47 -17.33 27.08
C GLN A 309 6.52 -18.40 28.19
N GLY A 310 6.31 -19.67 27.84
CA GLY A 310 6.33 -20.78 28.79
C GLY A 310 5.05 -20.95 29.63
N ARG A 311 3.93 -20.29 29.28
CA ARG A 311 2.67 -20.40 29.99
C ARG A 311 2.07 -21.80 29.85
N ASP A 312 1.51 -22.37 30.91
CA ASP A 312 0.77 -23.61 30.86
C ASP A 312 -0.69 -23.43 30.36
N ASN A 313 -1.42 -24.53 30.18
CA ASN A 313 -2.76 -24.46 29.61
C ASN A 313 -3.76 -23.74 30.52
N ALA A 314 -3.61 -23.85 31.84
CA ALA A 314 -4.47 -23.13 32.78
C ALA A 314 -4.23 -21.62 32.75
N GLN A 315 -2.96 -21.19 32.67
CA GLN A 315 -2.57 -19.80 32.52
C GLN A 315 -3.05 -19.19 31.19
N ILE A 316 -2.95 -19.96 30.09
CA ILE A 316 -3.45 -19.56 28.77
C ILE A 316 -4.97 -19.43 28.80
N ALA A 317 -5.66 -20.41 29.40
CA ALA A 317 -7.11 -20.41 29.55
C ALA A 317 -7.59 -19.16 30.31
N ALA A 318 -6.98 -18.87 31.45
CA ALA A 318 -7.29 -17.70 32.27
C ALA A 318 -7.02 -16.36 31.52
N ARG A 319 -5.90 -16.28 30.79
CA ARG A 319 -5.50 -15.05 30.07
C ARG A 319 -6.42 -14.75 28.90
N LEU A 320 -6.92 -15.77 28.23
CA LEU A 320 -7.71 -15.65 27.00
C LEU A 320 -9.22 -15.85 27.21
N ASP A 321 -9.67 -16.01 28.46
CA ASP A 321 -11.06 -16.30 28.84
C ASP A 321 -11.63 -17.54 28.09
N LEU A 322 -10.89 -18.64 28.17
CA LEU A 322 -11.22 -19.91 27.56
C LEU A 322 -11.27 -21.04 28.59
N SER A 323 -11.91 -22.17 28.24
CA SER A 323 -11.73 -23.41 28.99
C SER A 323 -10.38 -24.06 28.65
N GLU A 324 -9.76 -24.76 29.59
CA GLU A 324 -8.56 -25.54 29.33
C GLU A 324 -8.75 -26.62 28.23
N LYS A 325 -9.97 -27.14 28.09
CA LYS A 325 -10.33 -28.06 27.01
C LYS A 325 -10.23 -27.37 25.65
N THR A 326 -10.72 -26.13 25.56
CA THR A 326 -10.62 -25.31 24.31
C THR A 326 -9.16 -25.00 23.97
N VAL A 327 -8.35 -24.65 24.98
CA VAL A 327 -6.91 -24.41 24.79
C VAL A 327 -6.21 -25.67 24.28
N ARG A 328 -6.49 -26.83 24.83
CA ARG A 328 -5.94 -28.14 24.36
C ARG A 328 -6.28 -28.40 22.89
N ASN A 329 -7.52 -28.14 22.49
CA ASN A 329 -7.95 -28.34 21.10
C ASN A 329 -7.18 -27.41 20.15
N HIS A 330 -7.02 -26.13 20.50
CA HIS A 330 -6.22 -25.20 19.73
C HIS A 330 -4.75 -25.63 19.66
N ILE A 331 -4.15 -26.09 20.76
CA ILE A 331 -2.76 -26.56 20.77
C ILE A 331 -2.58 -27.75 19.83
N THR A 332 -3.52 -28.70 19.81
CA THR A 332 -3.48 -29.82 18.85
C THR A 332 -3.52 -29.32 17.40
N SER A 333 -4.40 -28.38 17.09
CA SER A 333 -4.47 -27.74 15.76
C SER A 333 -3.17 -27.01 15.42
N ILE A 334 -2.62 -26.24 16.37
CA ILE A 334 -1.35 -25.51 16.21
C ILE A 334 -0.21 -26.50 15.91
N PHE A 335 -0.06 -27.59 16.67
CA PHE A 335 1.01 -28.57 16.47
C PHE A 335 0.92 -29.21 15.08
N SER A 336 -0.30 -29.53 14.63
CA SER A 336 -0.53 -30.07 13.28
C SER A 336 -0.15 -29.04 12.19
N LYS A 337 -0.49 -27.75 12.36
CA LYS A 337 -0.19 -26.69 11.39
C LYS A 337 1.29 -26.32 11.36
N LEU A 338 1.96 -26.37 12.52
CA LEU A 338 3.39 -26.08 12.65
C LEU A 338 4.27 -27.31 12.39
N GLU A 339 3.67 -28.47 12.11
CA GLU A 339 4.36 -29.74 11.90
C GLU A 339 5.32 -30.11 13.07
N VAL A 340 4.91 -29.83 14.31
CA VAL A 340 5.67 -30.11 15.52
C VAL A 340 5.01 -31.23 16.36
N GLU A 341 5.82 -32.06 17.00
CA GLU A 341 5.34 -33.22 17.78
C GLU A 341 5.00 -32.88 19.23
N ASN A 342 5.61 -31.78 19.77
CA ASN A 342 5.47 -31.47 21.18
C ASN A 342 5.63 -29.96 21.46
N ARG A 343 5.25 -29.57 22.70
CA ARG A 343 5.29 -28.20 23.17
C ARG A 343 6.69 -27.57 23.12
N SER A 344 7.73 -28.33 23.43
CA SER A 344 9.10 -27.85 23.45
C SER A 344 9.55 -27.44 22.03
N GLN A 345 9.21 -28.26 21.03
CA GLN A 345 9.45 -27.90 19.62
C GLN A 345 8.67 -26.65 19.20
N ALA A 346 7.40 -26.55 19.62
CA ALA A 346 6.58 -25.36 19.35
C ALA A 346 7.18 -24.09 20.00
N ILE A 347 7.70 -24.17 21.24
CA ILE A 347 8.37 -23.04 21.91
C ILE A 347 9.63 -22.62 21.13
N VAL A 348 10.47 -23.57 20.74
CA VAL A 348 11.71 -23.27 20.00
C VAL A 348 11.40 -22.62 18.66
N LEU A 349 10.42 -23.15 17.94
CA LEU A 349 10.00 -22.62 16.64
C LEU A 349 9.39 -21.23 16.80
N ALA A 350 8.49 -21.02 17.78
CA ALA A 350 7.87 -19.74 18.06
C ALA A 350 8.87 -18.65 18.47
N ARG A 351 9.89 -19.00 19.28
CA ARG A 351 10.97 -18.07 19.66
C ARG A 351 11.85 -17.71 18.48
N LYS A 352 12.22 -18.67 17.62
CA LYS A 352 12.93 -18.39 16.36
C LYS A 352 12.12 -17.45 15.45
N ALA A 353 10.81 -17.57 15.48
CA ALA A 353 9.87 -16.73 14.75
C ALA A 353 9.55 -15.38 15.45
N GLY A 354 10.17 -15.08 16.59
CA GLY A 354 10.07 -13.77 17.27
C GLY A 354 8.86 -13.58 18.17
N PHE A 355 8.08 -14.65 18.47
CA PHE A 355 6.90 -14.57 19.34
C PHE A 355 7.20 -14.30 20.84
N ASP A 356 8.46 -14.26 21.26
CA ASP A 356 8.88 -14.04 22.65
C ASP A 356 9.11 -12.57 23.04
N ARG A 357 8.94 -11.62 22.10
CA ARG A 357 9.36 -10.21 22.28
C ARG A 357 8.28 -9.23 22.75
N ALA A 358 7.07 -9.66 23.03
CA ALA A 358 5.94 -8.77 23.35
C ALA A 358 6.02 -8.04 24.71
N ASP A 359 6.91 -8.43 25.64
CA ASP A 359 7.00 -7.80 26.98
C ASP A 359 8.11 -6.73 27.12
N ALA A 360 8.81 -6.33 26.05
CA ALA A 360 9.92 -5.38 26.15
C ALA A 360 9.54 -3.89 26.04
N GLN A 361 8.25 -3.55 25.91
CA GLN A 361 7.78 -2.16 25.74
C GLN A 361 6.64 -1.73 26.66
N ALA A 362 6.64 -2.15 27.93
CA ALA A 362 5.88 -1.45 28.95
C ALA A 362 6.79 -0.38 29.59
N PRO A 363 6.49 0.93 29.51
CA PRO A 363 7.26 1.93 30.23
C PRO A 363 7.05 1.67 31.74
N ARG A 364 8.14 1.45 32.48
CA ARG A 364 8.12 1.53 33.94
C ARG A 364 7.79 2.98 34.31
N MET A 365 6.57 3.21 34.71
CA MET A 365 6.22 4.43 35.44
C MET A 365 6.94 4.40 36.79
N ALA A 366 7.84 5.33 36.99
CA ALA A 366 8.37 5.77 38.28
C ALA A 366 7.65 7.07 38.69
#